data_5acdb899475f6e9a750dc5bd5b42b112
#
_entry.id   5acdb899475f6e9a750dc5bd5b42b112
#
_cell.length_a   1.000
_cell.length_b   1.000
_cell.length_c   1.000
_cell.angle_alpha   90.00
_cell.angle_beta   90.00
_cell.angle_gamma   90.00
#
_symmetry.space_group_name_H-M   'P 1'
#
loop_
_entity.id
_entity.type
_entity.pdbx_description
1 polymer ?
#
loop_
_entity_poly.entity_id
_entity_poly.type
_entity_poly.pdbx_seq_one_letter_code
_entity_poly.pdbx_strand_id
1 'polypeptide(L)'
;MTKNLYLCIKKNKIIMKKINYLLLAMFILSLNIESQACTNFLVTKGASVDGSNFITYAADSHIRYGELYFTPAADWTPESMRTIYDRGTNAIRGYVPQPAHTYQVVGYINENQVALGETTFGGRTELIDPTGIIDYGSLMFMALERSTSAREAIKIMADLVEEYGYGSDGETFSISDANEVWYMEIIGKGYTPKYDKKTGDTINADKGAVWVAIRIPDGYVSGHANAARITTFPLRDGKKSITDKDWKKLYNQDVEVIYKHDIIDFARRKNYFDGDDADFDFSAAYAPVDFSAARICDLRVWMMFNDICDGMEEYWDYATGINLENPRMPLYVKPNRKISLDDMMYFMRNHFQNTELDKSQGAGADPFGSPYRWTPLYWEHEGEEYFHERCTVTQQTGFSFIAQTRNWLPNEVGGIIWFGVDDTNSTVYTPFYCSITEVPEEFRQGNGNMISYSDNAAFWVFNRVAHFKYLFYNRVIGDIQKTQKELESEYLVQVKDVDKKAVELLNTSKEDAIAYLTNFSSQSGQNTVRRWKELDNFLLVKYLDSNIKQEENGKFIDNGHGYPAKPKQVGYPDSWKKHVVEEDGEQLRAR
;
A
#
# COMPACT_ATOMS: atom_id res chain seq x y z
N MET A 1 34.32 27.50 52.36
CA MET A 1 34.56 26.67 51.16
C MET A 1 33.47 25.58 50.90
N THR A 2 32.73 25.16 51.88
CA THR A 2 31.76 24.02 51.78
C THR A 2 30.39 24.32 51.18
N LYS A 3 29.89 25.56 51.25
CA LYS A 3 28.54 25.90 50.72
C LYS A 3 28.47 26.04 49.18
N ASN A 4 29.55 26.53 48.59
CA ASN A 4 29.64 26.69 47.12
C ASN A 4 29.85 25.34 46.38
N LEU A 5 30.54 24.38 47.01
CA LEU A 5 30.74 23.05 46.48
C LEU A 5 29.42 22.24 46.47
N TYR A 6 28.59 22.36 47.52
CA TYR A 6 27.30 21.72 47.62
C TYR A 6 26.29 22.26 46.61
N LEU A 7 26.29 23.57 46.35
CA LEU A 7 25.47 24.19 45.31
C LEU A 7 25.88 23.78 43.88
N CYS A 8 27.19 23.62 43.63
CA CYS A 8 27.70 23.16 42.33
C CYS A 8 27.30 21.69 42.06
N ILE A 9 27.42 20.80 43.05
CA ILE A 9 27.01 19.38 42.94
C ILE A 9 25.52 19.24 42.74
N LYS A 10 24.68 20.07 43.42
CA LYS A 10 23.24 20.07 43.28
C LYS A 10 22.79 20.56 41.88
N LYS A 11 23.49 21.59 41.35
CA LYS A 11 23.22 22.13 40.00
C LYS A 11 23.59 21.12 38.91
N ASN A 12 24.73 20.44 39.05
CA ASN A 12 25.14 19.39 38.11
C ASN A 12 24.22 18.15 38.14
N LYS A 13 23.71 17.74 39.31
CA LYS A 13 22.71 16.66 39.41
C LYS A 13 21.40 17.04 38.75
N ILE A 14 20.96 18.30 38.82
CA ILE A 14 19.73 18.78 38.16
C ILE A 14 19.93 18.84 36.64
N ILE A 15 21.11 19.27 36.18
CA ILE A 15 21.45 19.30 34.74
C ILE A 15 21.56 17.89 34.18
N MET A 16 22.21 16.95 34.86
CA MET A 16 22.26 15.54 34.46
C MET A 16 20.89 14.89 34.43
N LYS A 17 20.01 15.15 35.41
CA LYS A 17 18.63 14.67 35.36
C LYS A 17 17.87 15.24 34.16
N LYS A 18 18.03 16.53 33.84
CA LYS A 18 17.38 17.13 32.66
C LYS A 18 17.92 16.56 31.35
N ILE A 19 19.23 16.30 31.26
CA ILE A 19 19.84 15.64 30.10
C ILE A 19 19.33 14.20 29.97
N ASN A 20 19.25 13.44 31.08
CA ASN A 20 18.69 12.08 31.03
C ASN A 20 17.19 12.06 30.68
N TYR A 21 16.41 13.04 31.11
CA TYR A 21 15.00 13.17 30.68
C TYR A 21 14.88 13.60 29.21
N LEU A 22 15.80 14.43 28.72
CA LEU A 22 15.83 14.83 27.31
C LEU A 22 16.28 13.65 26.41
N LEU A 23 17.26 12.87 26.85
CA LEU A 23 17.71 11.65 26.16
C LEU A 23 16.64 10.55 26.23
N LEU A 24 15.96 10.39 27.34
CA LEU A 24 14.83 9.47 27.48
C LEU A 24 13.63 9.91 26.62
N ALA A 25 13.36 11.21 26.54
CA ALA A 25 12.31 11.75 25.66
C ALA A 25 12.67 11.60 24.17
N MET A 26 13.93 11.81 23.79
CA MET A 26 14.42 11.52 22.43
C MET A 26 14.39 10.02 22.12
N PHE A 27 14.74 9.16 23.09
CA PHE A 27 14.66 7.71 22.94
C PHE A 27 13.20 7.20 22.84
N ILE A 28 12.27 7.82 23.58
CA ILE A 28 10.82 7.51 23.48
C ILE A 28 10.23 8.05 22.17
N LEU A 29 10.74 9.18 21.64
CA LEU A 29 10.35 9.70 20.33
C LEU A 29 10.93 8.89 19.16
N SER A 30 12.06 8.21 19.34
CA SER A 30 12.63 7.30 18.33
C SER A 30 11.97 5.91 18.29
N LEU A 31 11.13 5.56 19.29
CA LEU A 31 10.45 4.27 19.36
C LEU A 31 9.04 4.23 18.72
N ASN A 32 8.59 5.34 18.13
CA ASN A 32 7.27 5.43 17.48
C ASN A 32 7.36 5.79 15.99
N ILE A 33 8.33 5.26 15.26
CA ILE A 33 8.14 5.14 13.81
C ILE A 33 7.31 3.88 13.59
N GLU A 34 6.00 3.99 13.75
CA GLU A 34 5.08 3.05 13.09
C GLU A 34 5.32 3.23 11.58
N SER A 35 6.17 2.38 11.04
CA SER A 35 6.38 2.28 9.61
C SER A 35 5.06 1.84 8.98
N GLN A 36 4.21 2.79 8.63
CA GLN A 36 3.17 2.55 7.64
C GLN A 36 3.92 2.25 6.35
N ALA A 37 3.85 1.04 5.90
CA ALA A 37 4.61 0.65 4.76
C ALA A 37 3.69 -0.03 3.75
N CYS A 38 3.42 0.65 2.68
CA CYS A 38 2.53 0.27 1.60
C CYS A 38 3.35 -0.18 0.38
N THR A 39 2.74 -0.90 -0.57
CA THR A 39 3.38 -1.31 -1.82
C THR A 39 2.41 -1.14 -2.98
N ASN A 40 2.86 -0.48 -4.04
CA ASN A 40 2.09 -0.26 -5.24
C ASN A 40 2.88 -0.66 -6.48
N PHE A 41 2.20 -1.32 -7.43
CA PHE A 41 2.71 -1.62 -8.76
C PHE A 41 1.77 -1.02 -9.81
N LEU A 42 2.35 -0.52 -10.92
CA LEU A 42 1.65 0.16 -11.98
C LEU A 42 1.96 -0.52 -13.31
N VAL A 43 0.93 -0.87 -14.07
CA VAL A 43 1.07 -1.48 -15.40
C VAL A 43 0.19 -0.71 -16.37
N THR A 44 0.80 -0.18 -17.44
CA THR A 44 0.06 0.50 -18.50
C THR A 44 -0.59 -0.49 -19.45
N LYS A 45 -1.64 -0.06 -20.13
CA LYS A 45 -2.41 -0.90 -21.08
C LYS A 45 -1.53 -1.56 -22.16
N GLY A 46 -0.52 -0.85 -22.65
CA GLY A 46 0.43 -1.40 -23.60
C GLY A 46 1.34 -2.48 -23.02
N ALA A 47 1.48 -2.58 -21.69
CA ALA A 47 2.26 -3.61 -21.00
C ALA A 47 1.39 -4.79 -20.54
N SER A 48 0.07 -4.65 -20.47
CA SER A 48 -0.83 -5.71 -20.00
C SER A 48 -1.25 -6.67 -21.12
N VAL A 49 -1.72 -7.87 -20.72
CA VAL A 49 -2.18 -8.94 -21.65
C VAL A 49 -3.45 -8.54 -22.38
N ASP A 50 -4.40 -7.92 -21.65
CA ASP A 50 -5.73 -7.62 -22.14
C ASP A 50 -5.94 -6.15 -22.55
N GLY A 51 -4.93 -5.31 -22.38
CA GLY A 51 -5.01 -3.87 -22.67
C GLY A 51 -5.57 -3.03 -21.51
N SER A 52 -5.72 -3.59 -20.32
CA SER A 52 -6.08 -2.85 -19.10
C SER A 52 -4.91 -2.02 -18.58
N ASN A 53 -5.19 -0.90 -17.91
CA ASN A 53 -4.26 -0.36 -16.94
C ASN A 53 -4.51 -1.05 -15.59
N PHE A 54 -3.42 -1.29 -14.84
CA PHE A 54 -3.50 -1.78 -13.46
C PHE A 54 -2.71 -0.85 -12.54
N ILE A 55 -3.29 -0.56 -11.38
CA ILE A 55 -2.56 -0.08 -10.21
C ILE A 55 -2.92 -0.95 -9.01
N THR A 56 -1.95 -1.19 -8.13
CA THR A 56 -2.19 -1.92 -6.89
C THR A 56 -2.03 -1.00 -5.68
N TYR A 57 -2.47 -1.49 -4.53
CA TYR A 57 -2.19 -0.91 -3.24
C TYR A 57 -2.30 -1.99 -2.16
N ALA A 58 -1.30 -2.07 -1.28
CA ALA A 58 -1.37 -2.78 -0.01
C ALA A 58 -1.30 -1.76 1.12
N ALA A 59 -2.33 -1.69 1.94
CA ALA A 59 -2.41 -0.81 3.09
C ALA A 59 -1.85 -1.53 4.32
N ASP A 60 -0.56 -1.37 4.54
CA ASP A 60 0.15 -2.11 5.58
C ASP A 60 0.31 -1.26 6.85
N SER A 61 -0.53 -1.53 7.83
CA SER A 61 -0.50 -0.86 9.13
C SER A 61 -1.24 -1.69 10.16
N HIS A 62 -0.65 -1.91 11.34
CA HIS A 62 -1.25 -2.69 12.43
C HIS A 62 -2.55 -2.09 13.00
N ILE A 63 -2.90 -0.86 12.62
CA ILE A 63 -4.14 -0.20 13.02
C ILE A 63 -5.17 -0.10 11.90
N ARG A 64 -4.86 -0.57 10.67
CA ARG A 64 -5.78 -0.55 9.54
C ARG A 64 -6.67 -1.77 9.52
N TYR A 65 -7.97 -1.53 9.56
CA TYR A 65 -8.98 -2.55 9.38
C TYR A 65 -9.33 -2.72 7.90
N GLY A 66 -9.41 -3.97 7.45
CA GLY A 66 -9.75 -4.29 6.05
C GLY A 66 -11.25 -4.22 5.81
N GLU A 67 -11.68 -3.14 5.15
CA GLU A 67 -13.07 -2.93 4.73
C GLU A 67 -13.10 -2.20 3.38
N LEU A 68 -14.12 -2.48 2.56
CA LEU A 68 -14.31 -1.84 1.28
C LEU A 68 -15.13 -0.56 1.46
N TYR A 69 -14.48 0.59 1.32
CA TYR A 69 -15.12 1.90 1.42
C TYR A 69 -16.15 2.09 0.30
N PHE A 70 -17.27 2.74 0.62
CA PHE A 70 -18.30 3.09 -0.34
C PHE A 70 -18.82 4.48 -0.07
N THR A 71 -18.72 5.35 -1.08
CA THR A 71 -19.28 6.69 -1.05
C THR A 71 -20.21 6.84 -2.26
N PRO A 72 -21.52 7.01 -2.09
CA PRO A 72 -22.42 7.23 -3.21
C PRO A 72 -22.18 8.58 -3.87
N ALA A 73 -22.52 8.69 -5.16
CA ALA A 73 -22.61 9.98 -5.83
C ALA A 73 -23.64 10.88 -5.14
N ALA A 74 -23.37 12.18 -5.08
CA ALA A 74 -24.28 13.12 -4.42
C ALA A 74 -24.23 14.52 -5.05
N ASP A 75 -25.37 15.23 -5.01
CA ASP A 75 -25.48 16.64 -5.35
C ASP A 75 -25.49 17.48 -4.06
N TRP A 76 -24.78 18.58 -4.05
CA TRP A 76 -24.54 19.40 -2.88
C TRP A 76 -25.02 20.84 -3.07
N THR A 77 -25.51 21.44 -1.99
CA THR A 77 -25.78 22.89 -1.99
C THR A 77 -24.48 23.68 -1.85
N PRO A 78 -24.45 24.97 -2.25
CA PRO A 78 -23.25 25.81 -2.15
C PRO A 78 -22.67 25.95 -0.74
N GLU A 79 -23.47 25.74 0.29
CA GLU A 79 -23.06 25.86 1.70
C GLU A 79 -22.55 24.51 2.28
N SER A 80 -22.63 23.43 1.50
CA SER A 80 -22.24 22.10 1.97
C SER A 80 -20.73 22.03 2.19
N MET A 81 -20.35 21.49 3.35
CA MET A 81 -18.95 21.34 3.75
C MET A 81 -18.62 19.87 3.99
N ARG A 82 -17.46 19.43 3.51
CA ARG A 82 -16.87 18.15 3.86
C ARG A 82 -16.03 18.31 5.13
N THR A 83 -16.28 17.47 6.13
CA THR A 83 -15.40 17.35 7.30
C THR A 83 -14.15 16.58 6.91
N ILE A 84 -12.99 17.11 7.23
CA ILE A 84 -11.70 16.48 7.02
C ILE A 84 -11.25 15.86 8.35
N TYR A 85 -10.97 14.57 8.31
CA TYR A 85 -10.47 13.80 9.45
C TYR A 85 -9.02 13.41 9.22
N ASP A 86 -8.23 13.47 10.26
CA ASP A 86 -6.89 12.91 10.29
C ASP A 86 -6.95 11.39 10.10
N ARG A 87 -6.25 10.88 9.12
CA ARG A 87 -6.32 9.46 8.74
C ARG A 87 -5.76 8.50 9.80
N GLY A 88 -4.83 8.95 10.63
CA GLY A 88 -4.22 8.16 11.69
C GLY A 88 -5.03 8.16 12.99
N THR A 89 -5.61 9.30 13.34
CA THR A 89 -6.23 9.52 14.66
C THR A 89 -7.76 9.67 14.61
N ASN A 90 -8.33 9.84 13.42
CA ASN A 90 -9.75 10.18 13.19
C ASN A 90 -10.20 11.51 13.84
N ALA A 91 -9.26 12.38 14.22
CA ALA A 91 -9.56 13.70 14.73
C ALA A 91 -9.98 14.66 13.61
N ILE A 92 -10.89 15.59 13.87
CA ILE A 92 -11.28 16.60 12.88
C ILE A 92 -10.12 17.57 12.69
N ARG A 93 -9.68 17.75 11.43
CA ARG A 93 -8.65 18.72 11.00
C ARG A 93 -9.24 20.02 10.48
N GLY A 94 -10.41 19.97 9.89
CA GLY A 94 -11.07 21.14 9.32
C GLY A 94 -12.23 20.81 8.38
N TYR A 95 -12.56 21.78 7.54
CA TYR A 95 -13.68 21.67 6.62
C TYR A 95 -13.30 22.23 5.25
N VAL A 96 -13.78 21.57 4.19
CA VAL A 96 -13.58 21.97 2.79
C VAL A 96 -14.93 22.05 2.09
N PRO A 97 -15.22 23.08 1.29
CA PRO A 97 -16.46 23.15 0.53
C PRO A 97 -16.66 21.95 -0.39
N GLN A 98 -17.88 21.44 -0.44
CA GLN A 98 -18.26 20.45 -1.44
C GLN A 98 -18.44 21.10 -2.83
N PRO A 99 -18.05 20.41 -3.92
CA PRO A 99 -18.45 20.82 -5.27
C PRO A 99 -19.95 20.60 -5.46
N ALA A 100 -20.54 21.11 -6.53
CA ALA A 100 -21.97 20.92 -6.82
C ALA A 100 -22.34 19.43 -6.95
N HIS A 101 -21.41 18.60 -7.43
CA HIS A 101 -21.58 17.16 -7.58
C HIS A 101 -20.32 16.41 -7.14
N THR A 102 -20.51 15.24 -6.52
CA THR A 102 -19.42 14.27 -6.23
C THR A 102 -19.76 12.93 -6.84
N TYR A 103 -18.77 12.30 -7.45
CA TYR A 103 -18.89 10.98 -8.08
C TYR A 103 -18.87 9.86 -7.04
N GLN A 104 -19.52 8.74 -7.39
CA GLN A 104 -19.47 7.53 -6.59
C GLN A 104 -18.05 6.96 -6.54
N VAL A 105 -17.68 6.44 -5.36
CA VAL A 105 -16.40 5.76 -5.13
C VAL A 105 -16.65 4.40 -4.48
N VAL A 106 -16.06 3.35 -5.06
CA VAL A 106 -16.02 1.98 -4.51
C VAL A 106 -14.58 1.66 -4.17
N GLY A 107 -14.26 1.55 -2.88
CA GLY A 107 -12.87 1.41 -2.45
C GLY A 107 -12.01 2.60 -2.88
N TYR A 108 -11.16 2.38 -3.85
CA TYR A 108 -10.19 3.35 -4.36
C TYR A 108 -10.32 3.60 -5.87
N ILE A 109 -11.50 3.32 -6.43
CA ILE A 109 -11.87 3.61 -7.81
C ILE A 109 -13.23 4.29 -7.86
N ASN A 110 -13.39 5.30 -8.74
CA ASN A 110 -14.66 5.97 -8.93
C ASN A 110 -15.43 5.45 -10.17
N GLU A 111 -16.67 5.87 -10.33
CA GLU A 111 -17.56 5.47 -11.44
C GLU A 111 -17.06 5.90 -12.83
N ASN A 112 -16.07 6.80 -12.92
CA ASN A 112 -15.40 7.20 -14.16
C ASN A 112 -14.11 6.42 -14.43
N GLN A 113 -13.88 5.32 -13.69
CA GLN A 113 -12.66 4.50 -13.76
C GLN A 113 -11.38 5.24 -13.31
N VAL A 114 -11.46 6.33 -12.56
CA VAL A 114 -10.28 6.94 -11.95
C VAL A 114 -9.97 6.16 -10.68
N ALA A 115 -8.72 5.66 -10.57
CA ALA A 115 -8.26 4.89 -9.42
C ALA A 115 -6.99 5.52 -8.83
N LEU A 116 -6.89 5.46 -7.49
CA LEU A 116 -5.73 5.94 -6.74
C LEU A 116 -5.22 4.89 -5.75
N GLY A 117 -3.89 4.81 -5.63
CA GLY A 117 -3.19 4.12 -4.55
C GLY A 117 -2.05 5.00 -4.04
N GLU A 118 -1.49 4.68 -2.86
CA GLU A 118 -0.43 5.51 -2.27
C GLU A 118 0.65 4.69 -1.55
N THR A 119 1.79 5.33 -1.28
CA THR A 119 2.77 4.91 -0.28
C THR A 119 3.44 6.12 0.36
N THR A 120 3.48 6.16 1.68
CA THR A 120 4.21 7.20 2.42
C THR A 120 5.71 6.97 2.30
N PHE A 121 6.45 7.95 1.77
CA PHE A 121 7.91 7.91 1.75
C PHE A 121 8.57 8.73 2.88
N GLY A 122 7.78 9.44 3.68
CA GLY A 122 8.28 10.29 4.76
C GLY A 122 8.97 11.54 4.23
N GLY A 123 10.26 11.46 3.98
CA GLY A 123 11.08 12.59 3.54
C GLY A 123 11.50 13.51 4.70
N ARG A 124 11.77 14.78 4.42
CA ARG A 124 12.21 15.73 5.42
C ARG A 124 11.08 16.11 6.37
N THR A 125 11.18 15.70 7.63
CA THR A 125 10.11 15.87 8.64
C THR A 125 9.78 17.34 8.94
N GLU A 126 10.75 18.27 8.77
CA GLU A 126 10.53 19.71 8.89
C GLU A 126 9.60 20.30 7.82
N LEU A 127 9.26 19.51 6.80
CA LEU A 127 8.34 19.91 5.74
C LEU A 127 6.88 19.53 6.04
N ILE A 128 6.59 18.86 7.13
CA ILE A 128 5.21 18.63 7.59
C ILE A 128 4.62 19.97 8.06
N ASP A 129 3.49 20.36 7.50
CA ASP A 129 2.75 21.56 7.92
C ASP A 129 1.71 21.20 8.99
N PRO A 130 1.94 21.51 10.28
CA PRO A 130 0.97 21.21 11.34
C PRO A 130 -0.33 22.00 11.23
N THR A 131 -0.38 23.01 10.37
CA THR A 131 -1.58 23.84 10.12
C THR A 131 -2.33 23.44 8.84
N GLY A 132 -1.72 22.57 8.02
CA GLY A 132 -2.36 22.01 6.83
C GLY A 132 -3.50 21.08 7.22
N ILE A 133 -4.69 21.30 6.69
CA ILE A 133 -5.85 20.47 7.03
C ILE A 133 -6.01 19.24 6.14
N ILE A 134 -5.38 19.25 4.96
CA ILE A 134 -5.45 18.11 4.03
C ILE A 134 -4.38 17.08 4.41
N ASP A 135 -4.80 15.87 4.72
CA ASP A 135 -3.92 14.71 4.81
C ASP A 135 -3.96 13.88 3.50
N TYR A 136 -3.02 12.94 3.35
CA TYR A 136 -2.92 12.11 2.14
C TYR A 136 -4.22 11.34 1.83
N GLY A 137 -4.87 10.77 2.85
CA GLY A 137 -6.08 9.98 2.67
C GLY A 137 -7.27 10.83 2.25
N SER A 138 -7.49 11.98 2.90
CA SER A 138 -8.52 12.95 2.50
C SER A 138 -8.27 13.49 1.10
N LEU A 139 -6.99 13.70 0.73
CA LEU A 139 -6.60 14.15 -0.61
C LEU A 139 -7.01 13.14 -1.68
N MET A 140 -6.73 11.83 -1.46
CA MET A 140 -7.12 10.78 -2.39
C MET A 140 -8.64 10.70 -2.57
N PHE A 141 -9.41 10.65 -1.48
CA PHE A 141 -10.87 10.50 -1.59
C PHE A 141 -11.52 11.73 -2.23
N MET A 142 -11.06 12.96 -1.91
CA MET A 142 -11.57 14.15 -2.57
C MET A 142 -11.20 14.18 -4.05
N ALA A 143 -10.03 13.69 -4.45
CA ALA A 143 -9.67 13.58 -5.85
C ALA A 143 -10.56 12.56 -6.58
N LEU A 144 -10.80 11.38 -5.99
CA LEU A 144 -11.70 10.35 -6.54
C LEU A 144 -13.14 10.88 -6.69
N GLU A 145 -13.68 11.52 -5.67
CA GLU A 145 -15.04 12.03 -5.66
C GLU A 145 -15.27 13.19 -6.66
N ARG A 146 -14.20 13.81 -7.18
CA ARG A 146 -14.28 15.06 -7.94
C ARG A 146 -13.72 14.98 -9.36
N SER A 147 -13.08 13.86 -9.75
CA SER A 147 -12.38 13.74 -11.03
C SER A 147 -13.05 12.77 -12.00
N THR A 148 -12.87 13.02 -13.29
CA THR A 148 -13.29 12.17 -14.41
C THR A 148 -12.11 11.60 -15.19
N SER A 149 -10.88 11.97 -14.82
CA SER A 149 -9.64 11.49 -15.42
C SER A 149 -8.47 11.60 -14.45
N ALA A 150 -7.40 10.85 -14.71
CA ALA A 150 -6.17 10.90 -13.92
C ALA A 150 -5.55 12.30 -13.89
N ARG A 151 -5.57 13.02 -15.01
CA ARG A 151 -5.06 14.40 -15.10
C ARG A 151 -5.89 15.37 -14.26
N GLU A 152 -7.20 15.21 -14.25
CA GLU A 152 -8.08 16.03 -13.42
C GLU A 152 -7.86 15.75 -11.94
N ALA A 153 -7.64 14.46 -11.56
CA ALA A 153 -7.28 14.09 -10.20
C ALA A 153 -6.00 14.79 -9.74
N ILE A 154 -4.94 14.80 -10.57
CA ILE A 154 -3.68 15.53 -10.28
C ILE A 154 -3.96 17.02 -10.05
N LYS A 155 -4.77 17.65 -10.91
CA LYS A 155 -5.10 19.07 -10.76
C LYS A 155 -5.86 19.34 -9.47
N ILE A 156 -6.86 18.52 -9.15
CA ILE A 156 -7.68 18.66 -7.93
C ILE A 156 -6.79 18.51 -6.70
N MET A 157 -5.90 17.50 -6.68
CA MET A 157 -4.95 17.30 -5.58
C MET A 157 -4.05 18.53 -5.40
N ALA A 158 -3.50 19.07 -6.49
CA ALA A 158 -2.65 20.26 -6.47
C ALA A 158 -3.41 21.51 -5.95
N ASP A 159 -4.63 21.73 -6.41
CA ASP A 159 -5.45 22.87 -6.00
C ASP A 159 -5.84 22.77 -4.51
N LEU A 160 -6.22 21.58 -4.03
CA LEU A 160 -6.60 21.36 -2.63
C LEU A 160 -5.43 21.61 -1.66
N VAL A 161 -4.23 21.12 -1.96
CA VAL A 161 -3.09 21.34 -1.06
C VAL A 161 -2.60 22.79 -1.10
N GLU A 162 -2.73 23.48 -2.22
CA GLU A 162 -2.43 24.91 -2.33
C GLU A 162 -3.38 25.76 -1.50
N GLU A 163 -4.68 25.45 -1.55
CA GLU A 163 -5.72 26.24 -0.88
C GLU A 163 -5.79 25.93 0.62
N TYR A 164 -5.67 24.66 1.02
CA TYR A 164 -5.94 24.22 2.41
C TYR A 164 -4.69 23.80 3.18
N GLY A 165 -3.51 23.73 2.54
CA GLY A 165 -2.27 23.22 3.13
C GLY A 165 -2.22 21.71 3.21
N TYR A 166 -1.01 21.15 3.21
CA TYR A 166 -0.76 19.71 3.27
C TYR A 166 -0.06 19.34 4.56
N GLY A 167 -0.76 18.58 5.40
CA GLY A 167 -0.35 18.26 6.77
C GLY A 167 0.04 16.80 6.99
N SER A 168 0.52 16.11 5.95
CA SER A 168 1.07 14.75 6.04
C SER A 168 2.55 14.71 5.71
N ASP A 169 3.16 13.55 5.93
CA ASP A 169 4.47 13.17 5.41
C ASP A 169 4.49 13.18 3.88
N GLY A 170 5.67 12.99 3.29
CA GLY A 170 5.79 12.85 1.85
C GLY A 170 5.11 11.57 1.33
N GLU A 171 4.39 11.70 0.22
CA GLU A 171 3.58 10.63 -0.37
C GLU A 171 3.87 10.43 -1.85
N THR A 172 3.86 9.17 -2.26
CA THR A 172 3.79 8.77 -3.66
C THR A 172 2.38 8.28 -3.98
N PHE A 173 1.79 8.78 -5.06
CA PHE A 173 0.48 8.35 -5.55
C PHE A 173 0.61 7.65 -6.90
N SER A 174 -0.02 6.47 -7.01
CA SER A 174 -0.42 5.86 -8.28
C SER A 174 -1.77 6.42 -8.68
N ILE A 175 -1.88 6.98 -9.87
CA ILE A 175 -3.14 7.56 -10.38
C ILE A 175 -3.40 6.96 -11.76
N SER A 176 -4.53 6.31 -11.97
CA SER A 176 -4.89 5.76 -13.27
C SER A 176 -6.30 6.14 -13.67
N ASP A 177 -6.53 6.17 -14.97
CA ASP A 177 -7.85 6.12 -15.58
C ASP A 177 -7.86 5.05 -16.69
N ALA A 178 -8.91 4.97 -17.48
CA ALA A 178 -9.02 4.01 -18.56
C ALA A 178 -7.94 4.17 -19.66
N ASN A 179 -7.23 5.28 -19.72
CA ASN A 179 -6.29 5.62 -20.80
C ASN A 179 -4.84 5.76 -20.36
N GLU A 180 -4.60 6.28 -19.16
CA GLU A 180 -3.28 6.70 -18.68
C GLU A 180 -3.00 6.21 -17.27
N VAL A 181 -1.70 6.05 -16.97
CA VAL A 181 -1.19 5.78 -15.62
C VAL A 181 -0.16 6.86 -15.28
N TRP A 182 -0.31 7.48 -14.13
CA TRP A 182 0.55 8.54 -13.62
C TRP A 182 1.16 8.16 -12.27
N TYR A 183 2.36 8.64 -12.06
CA TYR A 183 3.15 8.49 -10.84
C TYR A 183 3.39 9.90 -10.28
N MET A 184 2.93 10.20 -9.07
CA MET A 184 3.04 11.53 -8.47
C MET A 184 3.68 11.46 -7.10
N GLU A 185 4.69 12.29 -6.86
CA GLU A 185 5.29 12.49 -5.54
C GLU A 185 4.99 13.89 -5.02
N ILE A 186 4.67 13.99 -3.73
CA ILE A 186 4.28 15.22 -3.05
C ILE A 186 4.84 15.26 -1.63
N ILE A 187 5.27 16.44 -1.19
CA ILE A 187 5.66 16.71 0.20
C ILE A 187 5.28 18.15 0.56
N GLY A 188 4.94 18.39 1.82
CA GLY A 188 4.61 19.71 2.32
C GLY A 188 5.78 20.70 2.20
N LYS A 189 5.50 21.97 2.50
CA LYS A 189 6.51 23.04 2.55
C LYS A 189 6.89 23.44 3.98
N GLY A 190 6.35 22.73 5.00
CA GLY A 190 6.57 23.04 6.40
C GLY A 190 5.79 24.27 6.88
N TYR A 191 6.17 24.75 8.05
CA TYR A 191 5.51 25.88 8.69
C TYR A 191 6.46 27.07 8.83
N THR A 192 6.16 28.16 8.12
CA THR A 192 6.87 29.43 8.22
C THR A 192 5.90 30.51 8.70
N PRO A 193 5.90 30.86 10.01
CA PRO A 193 4.93 31.78 10.56
C PRO A 193 5.13 33.21 10.01
N LYS A 194 4.04 33.83 9.57
CA LYS A 194 4.02 35.20 9.09
C LYS A 194 2.77 35.91 9.62
N TYR A 195 2.97 37.05 10.26
CA TYR A 195 1.85 37.89 10.70
C TYR A 195 1.18 38.57 9.50
N ASP A 196 -0.11 38.30 9.31
CA ASP A 196 -0.93 38.99 8.31
C ASP A 196 -1.56 40.24 8.92
N LYS A 197 -1.12 41.39 8.49
CA LYS A 197 -1.63 42.71 8.96
C LYS A 197 -3.07 42.96 8.57
N LYS A 198 -3.63 42.26 7.58
CA LYS A 198 -5.02 42.46 7.10
C LYS A 198 -6.01 41.71 7.98
N THR A 199 -5.71 40.48 8.34
CA THR A 199 -6.58 39.63 9.17
C THR A 199 -6.26 39.74 10.66
N GLY A 200 -5.03 40.13 11.02
CA GLY A 200 -4.54 40.14 12.40
C GLY A 200 -4.04 38.76 12.89
N ASP A 201 -4.01 37.76 12.01
CA ASP A 201 -3.66 36.36 12.33
C ASP A 201 -2.21 36.05 11.96
N THR A 202 -1.68 34.98 12.55
CA THR A 202 -0.43 34.36 12.09
C THR A 202 -0.79 33.26 11.10
N ILE A 203 -0.34 33.38 9.86
CA ILE A 203 -0.55 32.43 8.76
C ILE A 203 0.75 31.70 8.43
N ASN A 204 0.65 30.54 7.76
CA ASN A 204 1.81 29.87 7.17
C ASN A 204 2.17 30.56 5.83
N ALA A 205 3.37 31.15 5.74
CA ALA A 205 3.85 31.78 4.50
C ALA A 205 4.24 30.76 3.41
N ASP A 206 4.58 29.53 3.81
CA ASP A 206 4.94 28.43 2.92
C ASP A 206 3.79 27.39 2.80
N LYS A 207 2.54 27.79 3.04
CA LYS A 207 1.37 26.90 2.90
C LYS A 207 1.36 26.19 1.54
N GLY A 208 0.98 24.90 1.53
CA GLY A 208 0.88 24.09 0.32
C GLY A 208 1.91 22.95 0.29
N ALA A 209 2.23 22.51 -0.90
CA ALA A 209 3.16 21.41 -1.14
C ALA A 209 4.02 21.65 -2.38
N VAL A 210 5.16 20.97 -2.47
CA VAL A 210 5.89 20.72 -3.71
C VAL A 210 5.56 19.34 -4.21
N TRP A 211 5.42 19.18 -5.52
CA TRP A 211 5.02 17.92 -6.13
C TRP A 211 5.43 17.85 -7.59
N VAL A 212 5.58 16.62 -8.08
CA VAL A 212 5.83 16.31 -9.49
C VAL A 212 5.05 15.06 -9.88
N ALA A 213 4.38 15.07 -11.02
CA ALA A 213 3.64 13.96 -11.59
C ALA A 213 4.22 13.59 -12.95
N ILE A 214 4.52 12.31 -13.16
CA ILE A 214 5.10 11.76 -14.39
C ILE A 214 4.16 10.69 -14.95
N ARG A 215 3.78 10.82 -16.23
CA ARG A 215 3.02 9.81 -16.94
C ARG A 215 3.93 8.63 -17.26
N ILE A 216 3.53 7.44 -16.83
CA ILE A 216 4.24 6.22 -17.23
C ILE A 216 3.99 5.97 -18.72
N PRO A 217 5.05 5.81 -19.53
CA PRO A 217 4.89 5.58 -20.97
C PRO A 217 4.10 4.29 -21.24
N ASP A 218 3.26 4.33 -22.26
CA ASP A 218 2.49 3.12 -22.62
C ASP A 218 3.42 1.97 -23.04
N GLY A 219 3.14 0.78 -22.54
CA GLY A 219 4.00 -0.41 -22.69
C GLY A 219 5.05 -0.57 -21.59
N TYR A 220 5.02 0.27 -20.55
CA TYR A 220 5.93 0.22 -19.39
C TYR A 220 5.20 -0.11 -18.09
N VAL A 221 5.98 -0.52 -17.11
CA VAL A 221 5.55 -0.79 -15.74
C VAL A 221 6.37 0.05 -14.77
N SER A 222 5.79 0.34 -13.59
CA SER A 222 6.44 1.08 -12.52
C SER A 222 6.00 0.51 -11.16
N GLY A 223 6.58 1.03 -10.07
CA GLY A 223 6.18 0.67 -8.71
C GLY A 223 6.77 1.64 -7.70
N HIS A 224 6.18 1.66 -6.52
CA HIS A 224 6.70 2.38 -5.35
C HIS A 224 6.36 1.66 -4.05
N ALA A 225 7.21 1.85 -3.06
CA ALA A 225 7.11 1.13 -1.81
C ALA A 225 7.81 1.90 -0.68
N ASN A 226 7.27 3.08 -0.33
CA ASN A 226 7.76 3.95 0.75
C ASN A 226 9.15 4.59 0.54
N ALA A 227 9.52 4.82 -0.70
CA ALA A 227 10.70 5.62 -1.05
C ALA A 227 10.34 6.58 -2.18
N ALA A 228 10.78 7.83 -2.10
CA ALA A 228 10.68 8.74 -3.23
C ALA A 228 11.64 8.29 -4.34
N ARG A 229 11.12 8.11 -5.56
CA ARG A 229 11.87 7.53 -6.67
C ARG A 229 12.06 8.47 -7.85
N ILE A 230 11.31 9.58 -7.91
CA ILE A 230 11.53 10.60 -8.94
C ILE A 230 12.85 11.30 -8.66
N THR A 231 13.78 11.18 -9.61
CA THR A 231 15.06 11.89 -9.61
C THR A 231 14.95 13.14 -10.49
N THR A 232 15.81 13.30 -11.48
CA THR A 232 15.68 14.36 -12.47
C THR A 232 14.49 14.10 -13.41
N PHE A 233 13.85 15.15 -13.87
CA PHE A 233 12.72 15.07 -14.79
C PHE A 233 12.74 16.22 -15.81
N PRO A 234 12.09 16.08 -16.98
CA PRO A 234 12.05 17.13 -17.98
C PRO A 234 11.45 18.43 -17.43
N LEU A 235 12.21 19.51 -17.47
CA LEU A 235 11.75 20.81 -17.04
C LEU A 235 10.76 21.41 -18.06
N ARG A 236 10.03 22.47 -17.63
CA ARG A 236 8.97 23.11 -18.38
C ARG A 236 9.41 23.53 -19.78
N ASP A 237 8.91 22.87 -20.80
CA ASP A 237 8.98 23.27 -22.21
C ASP A 237 7.63 23.80 -22.73
N GLY A 238 6.59 23.70 -21.93
CA GLY A 238 5.24 24.14 -22.25
C GLY A 238 4.52 23.26 -23.27
N LYS A 239 5.07 22.07 -23.59
CA LYS A 239 4.51 21.08 -24.51
C LYS A 239 4.42 19.71 -23.86
N LYS A 240 5.57 19.06 -23.56
CA LYS A 240 5.66 17.76 -22.89
C LYS A 240 5.73 17.89 -21.38
N SER A 241 6.33 18.96 -20.90
CA SER A 241 6.42 19.30 -19.49
C SER A 241 5.80 20.65 -19.20
N ILE A 242 4.87 20.67 -18.25
CA ILE A 242 4.10 21.85 -17.85
C ILE A 242 4.15 22.01 -16.32
N THR A 243 3.75 23.21 -15.86
CA THR A 243 3.61 23.49 -14.42
C THR A 243 2.15 23.76 -14.06
N ASP A 244 1.87 23.89 -12.76
CA ASP A 244 0.58 24.35 -12.24
C ASP A 244 0.15 25.75 -12.76
N LYS A 245 1.01 26.48 -13.46
CA LYS A 245 0.67 27.72 -14.16
C LYS A 245 0.12 27.49 -15.58
N ASP A 246 0.25 26.27 -16.10
CA ASP A 246 -0.12 25.93 -17.47
C ASP A 246 -1.39 25.05 -17.56
N TRP A 247 -2.28 25.07 -16.56
CA TRP A 247 -3.48 24.21 -16.50
C TRP A 247 -4.34 24.18 -17.77
N LYS A 248 -4.30 25.24 -18.58
CA LYS A 248 -4.98 25.27 -19.89
C LYS A 248 -4.47 24.23 -20.87
N LYS A 249 -3.25 23.68 -20.64
CA LYS A 249 -2.60 22.66 -21.47
C LYS A 249 -2.76 21.26 -20.90
N LEU A 250 -3.39 21.09 -19.74
CA LEU A 250 -3.50 19.84 -19.00
C LEU A 250 -3.94 18.66 -19.88
N TYR A 251 -4.91 18.87 -20.74
CA TYR A 251 -5.49 17.82 -21.59
C TYR A 251 -4.78 17.63 -22.93
N ASN A 252 -3.65 18.33 -23.17
CA ASN A 252 -2.83 18.03 -24.34
C ASN A 252 -2.20 16.64 -24.17
N GLN A 253 -2.41 15.77 -25.16
CA GLN A 253 -1.93 14.37 -25.13
C GLN A 253 -0.42 14.26 -25.08
N ASP A 254 0.32 15.27 -25.54
CA ASP A 254 1.79 15.31 -25.49
C ASP A 254 2.33 15.55 -24.06
N VAL A 255 1.50 15.99 -23.10
CA VAL A 255 1.96 16.26 -21.73
C VAL A 255 2.32 14.94 -21.03
N GLU A 256 3.56 14.86 -20.59
CA GLU A 256 4.16 13.70 -19.90
C GLU A 256 4.58 14.03 -18.46
N VAL A 257 4.82 15.32 -18.15
CA VAL A 257 5.25 15.77 -16.82
C VAL A 257 4.45 17.01 -16.42
N ILE A 258 3.99 17.01 -15.17
CA ILE A 258 3.30 18.15 -14.55
C ILE A 258 3.92 18.36 -13.16
N TYR A 259 4.31 19.60 -12.82
CA TYR A 259 4.93 19.84 -11.53
C TYR A 259 4.65 21.23 -10.96
N LYS A 260 4.87 21.41 -9.67
CA LYS A 260 4.75 22.68 -8.96
C LYS A 260 5.81 23.66 -9.45
N HIS A 261 5.38 24.82 -9.94
CA HIS A 261 6.26 25.79 -10.62
C HIS A 261 7.43 26.28 -9.76
N ASP A 262 7.31 26.31 -8.43
CA ASP A 262 8.33 26.79 -7.50
C ASP A 262 9.13 25.66 -6.81
N ILE A 263 9.03 24.43 -7.33
CA ILE A 263 9.66 23.23 -6.72
C ILE A 263 11.18 23.37 -6.55
N ILE A 264 11.88 23.94 -7.53
CA ILE A 264 13.33 24.16 -7.48
C ILE A 264 13.68 25.38 -6.61
N ASP A 265 12.96 26.48 -6.80
CA ASP A 265 13.18 27.71 -6.01
C ASP A 265 12.93 27.48 -4.52
N PHE A 266 11.96 26.64 -4.17
CA PHE A 266 11.70 26.26 -2.80
C PHE A 266 12.87 25.46 -2.22
N ALA A 267 13.39 24.46 -2.97
CA ALA A 267 14.55 23.68 -2.55
C ALA A 267 15.78 24.56 -2.33
N ARG A 268 16.06 25.51 -3.22
CA ARG A 268 17.15 26.49 -3.05
C ARG A 268 16.96 27.36 -1.81
N ARG A 269 15.76 27.87 -1.59
CA ARG A 269 15.42 28.70 -0.44
C ARG A 269 15.59 27.98 0.90
N LYS A 270 15.42 26.65 0.91
CA LYS A 270 15.62 25.79 2.07
C LYS A 270 17.06 25.22 2.17
N ASN A 271 17.94 25.55 1.22
CA ASN A 271 19.30 25.00 1.08
C ASN A 271 19.33 23.47 0.89
N TYR A 272 18.37 22.90 0.21
CA TYR A 272 18.33 21.49 -0.17
C TYR A 272 18.95 21.23 -1.54
N PHE A 273 19.14 22.28 -2.32
CA PHE A 273 19.70 22.24 -3.67
C PHE A 273 20.36 23.59 -4.03
N ASP A 274 21.53 23.56 -4.70
CA ASP A 274 22.27 24.75 -5.14
C ASP A 274 22.84 24.63 -6.57
N GLY A 275 22.52 23.52 -7.29
CA GLY A 275 22.98 23.26 -8.65
C GLY A 275 22.19 23.97 -9.74
N ASP A 276 22.51 23.63 -11.00
CA ASP A 276 21.73 24.07 -12.15
C ASP A 276 20.34 23.41 -12.18
N ASP A 277 19.31 24.09 -12.70
CA ASP A 277 17.95 23.57 -12.73
C ASP A 277 17.85 22.18 -13.39
N ALA A 278 18.67 21.93 -14.42
CA ALA A 278 18.70 20.66 -15.16
C ALA A 278 19.15 19.47 -14.32
N ASP A 279 19.91 19.72 -13.26
CA ASP A 279 20.44 18.70 -12.33
C ASP A 279 19.54 18.52 -11.10
N PHE A 280 18.39 19.19 -11.06
CA PHE A 280 17.48 19.08 -9.93
C PHE A 280 16.90 17.68 -9.81
N ASP A 281 17.21 17.02 -8.69
CA ASP A 281 16.72 15.70 -8.29
C ASP A 281 15.71 15.86 -7.15
N PHE A 282 14.45 15.48 -7.39
CA PHE A 282 13.37 15.63 -6.42
C PHE A 282 13.64 14.82 -5.15
N SER A 283 13.97 13.54 -5.32
CA SER A 283 14.25 12.65 -4.19
C SER A 283 15.46 13.13 -3.39
N ALA A 284 16.55 13.49 -4.04
CA ALA A 284 17.75 13.99 -3.34
C ALA A 284 17.45 15.27 -2.54
N ALA A 285 16.63 16.17 -3.10
CA ALA A 285 16.26 17.42 -2.42
C ALA A 285 15.32 17.20 -1.23
N TYR A 286 14.27 16.39 -1.38
CA TYR A 286 13.16 16.33 -0.44
C TYR A 286 13.07 15.06 0.40
N ALA A 287 13.59 13.96 -0.10
CA ALA A 287 13.58 12.64 0.55
C ALA A 287 14.86 11.86 0.17
N PRO A 288 16.04 12.27 0.63
CA PRO A 288 17.29 11.59 0.31
C PRO A 288 17.23 10.12 0.65
N VAL A 289 17.75 9.28 -0.27
CA VAL A 289 17.79 7.84 -0.06
C VAL A 289 18.80 7.49 1.02
N ASP A 290 18.35 6.69 1.97
CA ASP A 290 19.17 6.03 2.98
C ASP A 290 19.09 4.50 2.83
N PHE A 291 19.74 3.77 3.72
CA PHE A 291 19.70 2.32 3.76
C PHE A 291 18.27 1.78 3.84
N SER A 292 17.41 2.39 4.64
CA SER A 292 16.01 1.97 4.82
C SER A 292 15.20 2.16 3.53
N ALA A 293 15.36 3.33 2.88
CA ALA A 293 14.70 3.62 1.61
C ALA A 293 15.10 2.63 0.50
N ALA A 294 16.35 2.17 0.46
CA ALA A 294 16.81 1.16 -0.47
C ALA A 294 16.34 -0.25 -0.04
N ARG A 295 16.85 -0.74 1.11
CA ARG A 295 16.73 -2.14 1.54
C ARG A 295 15.33 -2.55 1.98
N ILE A 296 14.60 -1.68 2.67
CA ILE A 296 13.26 -1.99 3.16
C ILE A 296 12.20 -1.59 2.12
N CYS A 297 12.48 -0.57 1.31
CA CYS A 297 11.50 0.03 0.40
C CYS A 297 11.74 -0.35 -1.07
N ASP A 298 12.75 0.21 -1.72
CA ASP A 298 12.99 0.01 -3.16
C ASP A 298 13.24 -1.46 -3.56
N LEU A 299 13.76 -2.29 -2.66
CA LEU A 299 13.93 -3.73 -2.89
C LEU A 299 12.61 -4.42 -3.26
N ARG A 300 11.46 -3.98 -2.73
CA ARG A 300 10.15 -4.52 -3.12
C ARG A 300 9.80 -4.22 -4.57
N VAL A 301 10.19 -3.05 -5.06
CA VAL A 301 10.04 -2.68 -6.48
C VAL A 301 11.02 -3.45 -7.34
N TRP A 302 12.27 -3.59 -6.87
CA TRP A 302 13.29 -4.40 -7.55
C TRP A 302 12.81 -5.83 -7.81
N MET A 303 12.15 -6.45 -6.84
CA MET A 303 11.63 -7.81 -6.98
C MET A 303 10.64 -7.94 -8.14
N MET A 304 9.72 -7.00 -8.31
CA MET A 304 8.82 -7.00 -9.45
C MET A 304 9.58 -6.77 -10.75
N PHE A 305 10.47 -5.78 -10.79
CA PHE A 305 11.22 -5.47 -12.01
C PHE A 305 12.11 -6.63 -12.45
N ASN A 306 12.80 -7.29 -11.52
CA ASN A 306 13.66 -8.45 -11.77
C ASN A 306 12.89 -9.67 -12.31
N ASP A 307 11.61 -9.84 -11.95
CA ASP A 307 10.76 -10.93 -12.44
C ASP A 307 10.32 -10.73 -13.91
N ILE A 308 10.34 -9.51 -14.41
CA ILE A 308 9.74 -9.14 -15.70
C ILE A 308 10.68 -8.38 -16.64
N CYS A 309 11.90 -8.07 -16.24
CA CYS A 309 12.86 -7.30 -17.02
C CYS A 309 14.27 -7.83 -16.82
N ASP A 310 14.99 -8.08 -17.94
CA ASP A 310 16.38 -8.51 -17.90
C ASP A 310 17.30 -7.35 -17.47
N GLY A 311 18.45 -7.68 -16.86
CA GLY A 311 19.49 -6.71 -16.48
C GLY A 311 19.24 -6.01 -15.13
N MET A 312 18.21 -6.42 -14.39
CA MET A 312 17.91 -5.81 -13.10
C MET A 312 18.90 -6.19 -12.00
N GLU A 313 19.70 -7.22 -12.21
CA GLU A 313 20.80 -7.62 -11.32
C GLU A 313 21.88 -6.53 -11.15
N GLU A 314 22.02 -5.61 -12.11
CA GLU A 314 22.94 -4.48 -12.00
C GLU A 314 22.58 -3.50 -10.86
N TYR A 315 21.29 -3.49 -10.46
CA TYR A 315 20.77 -2.65 -9.37
C TYR A 315 20.70 -3.36 -8.02
N TRP A 316 21.18 -4.60 -7.92
CA TRP A 316 21.09 -5.40 -6.71
C TRP A 316 21.79 -4.75 -5.52
N ASP A 317 23.03 -4.28 -5.69
CA ASP A 317 23.80 -3.66 -4.61
C ASP A 317 23.13 -2.37 -4.09
N TYR A 318 22.50 -1.60 -4.98
CA TYR A 318 21.70 -0.44 -4.60
C TYR A 318 20.43 -0.88 -3.85
N ALA A 319 19.62 -1.76 -4.43
CA ALA A 319 18.34 -2.16 -3.86
C ALA A 319 18.50 -2.88 -2.51
N THR A 320 19.62 -3.56 -2.30
CA THR A 320 19.96 -4.22 -1.03
C THR A 320 20.66 -3.30 -0.02
N GLY A 321 20.97 -2.07 -0.39
CA GLY A 321 21.65 -1.11 0.47
C GLY A 321 23.14 -1.39 0.70
N ILE A 322 23.73 -2.33 -0.05
CA ILE A 322 25.17 -2.66 0.01
C ILE A 322 26.00 -1.48 -0.46
N ASN A 323 25.55 -0.83 -1.55
CA ASN A 323 26.22 0.35 -2.09
C ASN A 323 25.20 1.36 -2.63
N LEU A 324 24.91 2.40 -1.85
CA LEU A 324 23.98 3.46 -2.24
C LEU A 324 24.53 4.44 -3.29
N GLU A 325 25.86 4.40 -3.57
CA GLU A 325 26.49 5.20 -4.63
C GLU A 325 26.24 4.60 -6.03
N ASN A 326 25.80 3.33 -6.10
CA ASN A 326 25.43 2.72 -7.37
C ASN A 326 24.20 3.42 -7.97
N PRO A 327 24.03 3.38 -9.31
CA PRO A 327 22.85 3.94 -9.96
C PRO A 327 21.54 3.39 -9.35
N ARG A 328 20.61 4.28 -9.11
CA ARG A 328 19.26 3.92 -8.70
C ARG A 328 18.52 3.22 -9.85
N MET A 329 17.58 2.36 -9.48
CA MET A 329 16.68 1.74 -10.46
C MET A 329 15.90 2.81 -11.25
N PRO A 330 15.65 2.61 -12.55
CA PRO A 330 14.80 3.50 -13.33
C PRO A 330 13.40 3.58 -12.73
N LEU A 331 12.73 4.72 -12.88
CA LEU A 331 11.38 4.94 -12.38
C LEU A 331 10.38 3.94 -12.97
N TYR A 332 10.57 3.58 -14.24
CA TYR A 332 9.76 2.60 -14.96
C TYR A 332 10.63 1.76 -15.90
N VAL A 333 10.20 0.53 -16.16
CA VAL A 333 10.92 -0.43 -17.04
C VAL A 333 9.97 -0.99 -18.11
N LYS A 334 10.54 -1.44 -19.21
CA LYS A 334 9.78 -2.14 -20.24
C LYS A 334 9.84 -3.64 -19.99
N PRO A 335 8.71 -4.30 -19.69
CA PRO A 335 8.72 -5.71 -19.36
C PRO A 335 9.01 -6.57 -20.59
N ASN A 336 9.67 -7.72 -20.39
CA ASN A 336 9.99 -8.70 -21.43
C ASN A 336 8.75 -9.46 -21.94
N ARG A 337 7.69 -9.48 -21.15
CA ARG A 337 6.41 -10.13 -21.43
C ARG A 337 5.26 -9.24 -21.03
N LYS A 338 4.08 -9.52 -21.56
CA LYS A 338 2.85 -8.86 -21.10
C LYS A 338 2.48 -9.35 -19.72
N ILE A 339 1.92 -8.45 -18.93
CA ILE A 339 1.52 -8.66 -17.53
C ILE A 339 0.03 -8.97 -17.48
N SER A 340 -0.32 -10.09 -16.88
CA SER A 340 -1.70 -10.49 -16.62
C SER A 340 -2.18 -10.03 -15.24
N LEU A 341 -3.47 -10.15 -14.98
CA LEU A 341 -4.02 -9.92 -13.65
C LEU A 341 -3.50 -10.97 -12.62
N ASP A 342 -3.30 -12.22 -13.06
CA ASP A 342 -2.66 -13.25 -12.23
C ASP A 342 -1.23 -12.85 -11.82
N ASP A 343 -0.47 -12.22 -12.74
CA ASP A 343 0.86 -11.68 -12.41
C ASP A 343 0.77 -10.57 -11.34
N MET A 344 -0.23 -9.68 -11.46
CA MET A 344 -0.44 -8.64 -10.44
C MET A 344 -0.73 -9.25 -9.07
N MET A 345 -1.58 -10.28 -9.00
CA MET A 345 -1.85 -11.02 -7.75
C MET A 345 -0.58 -11.67 -7.21
N TYR A 346 0.26 -12.24 -8.08
CA TYR A 346 1.54 -12.84 -7.72
C TYR A 346 2.53 -11.81 -7.14
N PHE A 347 2.67 -10.63 -7.76
CA PHE A 347 3.56 -9.57 -7.26
C PHE A 347 3.15 -9.09 -5.86
N MET A 348 1.85 -8.99 -5.60
CA MET A 348 1.33 -8.63 -4.28
C MET A 348 1.59 -9.70 -3.21
N ARG A 349 2.01 -10.91 -3.59
CA ARG A 349 2.32 -12.07 -2.72
C ARG A 349 3.81 -12.34 -2.59
N ASN A 350 4.66 -11.44 -3.05
CA ASN A 350 6.12 -11.63 -3.05
C ASN A 350 6.71 -11.57 -1.63
N HIS A 351 7.60 -12.52 -1.33
CA HIS A 351 8.37 -12.62 -0.08
C HIS A 351 9.88 -12.79 -0.33
N PHE A 352 10.38 -12.25 -1.45
CA PHE A 352 11.76 -12.35 -1.94
C PHE A 352 12.15 -13.77 -2.38
N GLN A 353 11.17 -14.62 -2.71
CA GLN A 353 11.43 -15.95 -3.21
C GLN A 353 12.38 -15.95 -4.41
N ASN A 354 13.19 -17.01 -4.52
CA ASN A 354 14.21 -17.20 -5.56
C ASN A 354 15.40 -16.20 -5.47
N THR A 355 15.58 -15.53 -4.34
CA THR A 355 16.77 -14.71 -4.04
C THR A 355 17.45 -15.21 -2.78
N GLU A 356 18.65 -14.72 -2.49
CA GLU A 356 19.34 -14.98 -1.22
C GLU A 356 18.63 -14.37 0.01
N LEU A 357 17.65 -13.48 -0.23
CA LEU A 357 16.84 -12.81 0.79
C LEU A 357 15.47 -13.50 1.00
N ASP A 358 15.26 -14.68 0.43
CA ASP A 358 14.01 -15.42 0.58
C ASP A 358 13.66 -15.58 2.07
N LYS A 359 12.57 -14.91 2.46
CA LYS A 359 12.14 -14.87 3.87
C LYS A 359 11.64 -16.22 4.39
N SER A 360 11.37 -17.17 3.52
CA SER A 360 11.03 -18.54 3.90
C SER A 360 12.23 -19.40 4.28
N GLN A 361 13.45 -18.84 4.24
CA GLN A 361 14.71 -19.54 4.49
C GLN A 361 15.42 -19.01 5.75
N GLY A 362 16.30 -19.85 6.30
CA GLY A 362 17.13 -19.52 7.45
C GLY A 362 16.41 -19.59 8.80
N ALA A 363 17.14 -19.31 9.89
CA ALA A 363 16.63 -19.43 11.26
C ALA A 363 15.42 -18.51 11.54
N GLY A 364 15.40 -17.32 10.95
CA GLY A 364 14.29 -16.38 11.10
C GLY A 364 12.96 -16.84 10.48
N ALA A 365 12.98 -17.88 9.64
CA ALA A 365 11.79 -18.46 9.01
C ALA A 365 11.15 -19.57 9.86
N ASP A 366 11.65 -19.83 11.07
CA ASP A 366 11.25 -20.91 11.98
C ASP A 366 11.38 -22.32 11.36
N PRO A 367 10.99 -23.40 12.05
CA PRO A 367 11.03 -24.75 11.48
C PRO A 367 10.02 -24.99 10.36
N PHE A 368 9.09 -24.08 10.13
CA PHE A 368 8.01 -24.23 9.16
C PHE A 368 8.18 -23.34 7.92
N GLY A 369 9.32 -22.65 7.78
CA GLY A 369 9.63 -21.82 6.62
C GLY A 369 8.68 -20.62 6.45
N SER A 370 8.31 -20.00 7.56
CA SER A 370 7.41 -18.85 7.57
C SER A 370 8.09 -17.61 6.97
N PRO A 371 7.53 -16.94 5.95
CA PRO A 371 8.08 -15.70 5.44
C PRO A 371 7.81 -14.49 6.36
N TYR A 372 7.06 -14.72 7.44
CA TYR A 372 6.68 -13.70 8.43
C TYR A 372 7.65 -13.70 9.60
N ARG A 373 8.83 -13.18 9.39
CA ARG A 373 9.78 -13.04 10.48
C ARG A 373 9.19 -12.17 11.57
N TRP A 374 9.37 -12.59 12.82
CA TRP A 374 8.78 -11.90 13.96
C TRP A 374 9.34 -10.48 14.13
N THR A 375 8.50 -9.58 14.53
CA THR A 375 8.90 -8.23 14.95
C THR A 375 9.72 -8.29 16.25
N PRO A 376 10.64 -7.31 16.49
CA PRO A 376 10.83 -6.12 15.67
C PRO A 376 11.56 -6.42 14.36
N LEU A 377 11.39 -5.51 13.37
CA LEU A 377 12.20 -5.54 12.13
C LEU A 377 13.68 -5.23 12.45
N TYR A 378 13.92 -4.47 13.49
CA TYR A 378 15.24 -4.14 14.01
C TYR A 378 15.43 -4.72 15.41
N TRP A 379 16.63 -5.21 15.71
CA TRP A 379 17.01 -5.61 17.06
C TRP A 379 18.52 -5.42 17.27
N GLU A 380 18.94 -5.37 18.52
CA GLU A 380 20.34 -5.30 18.92
C GLU A 380 20.78 -6.62 19.54
N HIS A 381 21.98 -7.09 19.20
CA HIS A 381 22.63 -8.22 19.83
C HIS A 381 24.12 -7.95 19.98
N GLU A 382 24.66 -8.05 21.19
CA GLU A 382 26.06 -7.80 21.53
C GLU A 382 26.60 -6.42 21.07
N GLY A 383 25.73 -5.40 21.00
CA GLY A 383 26.08 -4.04 20.60
C GLY A 383 26.08 -3.78 19.10
N GLU A 384 25.65 -4.76 18.31
CA GLU A 384 25.47 -4.66 16.86
C GLU A 384 23.97 -4.62 16.52
N GLU A 385 23.60 -3.80 15.55
CA GLU A 385 22.22 -3.68 15.06
C GLU A 385 21.96 -4.67 13.91
N TYR A 386 20.82 -5.32 13.98
CA TYR A 386 20.33 -6.26 12.98
C TYR A 386 18.91 -5.88 12.55
N PHE A 387 18.48 -6.37 11.40
CA PHE A 387 17.12 -6.18 10.93
C PHE A 387 16.67 -7.36 10.06
N HIS A 388 15.34 -7.45 9.90
CA HIS A 388 14.75 -8.28 8.85
C HIS A 388 14.19 -7.39 7.74
N GLU A 389 14.41 -7.80 6.51
CA GLU A 389 13.83 -7.18 5.31
C GLU A 389 12.30 -7.21 5.39
N ARG A 390 11.70 -6.19 4.80
CA ARG A 390 10.28 -6.14 4.60
C ARG A 390 9.92 -6.46 3.15
N CYS A 391 9.25 -7.60 2.94
CA CYS A 391 8.70 -7.95 1.63
C CYS A 391 7.30 -7.35 1.42
N THR A 392 6.72 -7.56 0.24
CA THR A 392 5.34 -7.14 -0.06
C THR A 392 4.34 -7.86 0.84
N VAL A 393 4.54 -9.15 1.06
CA VAL A 393 3.74 -9.93 2.00
C VAL A 393 4.08 -9.56 3.45
N THR A 394 3.08 -9.15 4.20
CA THR A 394 3.21 -8.85 5.63
C THR A 394 1.90 -9.10 6.38
N GLN A 395 2.00 -9.53 7.65
CA GLN A 395 0.84 -9.75 8.51
C GLN A 395 0.16 -8.45 8.98
N GLN A 396 0.76 -7.30 8.72
CA GLN A 396 0.16 -6.00 9.07
C GLN A 396 -0.71 -5.40 7.97
N THR A 397 -0.89 -6.09 6.84
CA THR A 397 -1.78 -5.64 5.77
C THR A 397 -3.22 -5.65 6.27
N GLY A 398 -3.89 -4.51 6.25
CA GLY A 398 -5.33 -4.42 6.54
C GLY A 398 -6.16 -4.86 5.33
N PHE A 399 -5.80 -4.35 4.17
CA PHE A 399 -6.39 -4.70 2.87
C PHE A 399 -5.40 -4.44 1.73
N SER A 400 -5.68 -5.05 0.60
CA SER A 400 -4.98 -4.79 -0.65
C SER A 400 -5.94 -4.83 -1.83
N PHE A 401 -5.57 -4.19 -2.92
CA PHE A 401 -6.36 -4.26 -4.14
C PHE A 401 -5.51 -4.19 -5.41
N ILE A 402 -6.15 -4.59 -6.52
CA ILE A 402 -5.72 -4.33 -7.88
C ILE A 402 -6.87 -3.61 -8.56
N ALA A 403 -6.69 -2.33 -8.90
CA ALA A 403 -7.66 -1.61 -9.72
C ALA A 403 -7.35 -1.85 -11.19
N GLN A 404 -8.33 -2.34 -11.92
CA GLN A 404 -8.30 -2.60 -13.36
C GLN A 404 -9.19 -1.60 -14.07
N THR A 405 -8.63 -0.84 -15.03
CA THR A 405 -9.37 0.13 -15.82
C THR A 405 -9.26 -0.18 -17.31
N ARG A 406 -10.38 -0.11 -18.04
CA ARG A 406 -10.53 -0.67 -19.40
C ARG A 406 -11.22 0.31 -20.33
N ASN A 407 -10.47 0.90 -21.27
CA ASN A 407 -10.96 1.96 -22.17
C ASN A 407 -11.86 1.47 -23.31
N TRP A 408 -11.96 0.17 -23.52
CA TRP A 408 -12.83 -0.42 -24.57
C TRP A 408 -14.24 -0.77 -24.05
N LEU A 409 -14.50 -0.53 -22.77
CA LEU A 409 -15.78 -0.74 -22.13
C LEU A 409 -16.38 0.58 -21.65
N PRO A 410 -17.72 0.69 -21.57
CA PRO A 410 -18.37 1.81 -20.90
C PRO A 410 -17.90 1.94 -19.44
N ASN A 411 -17.91 3.15 -18.88
CA ASN A 411 -17.43 3.40 -17.52
C ASN A 411 -18.11 2.52 -16.48
N GLU A 412 -19.41 2.24 -16.66
CA GLU A 412 -20.20 1.40 -15.76
C GLU A 412 -19.66 -0.04 -15.65
N VAL A 413 -18.96 -0.51 -16.69
CA VAL A 413 -18.44 -1.89 -16.78
C VAL A 413 -16.91 -1.91 -16.74
N GLY A 414 -16.26 -0.83 -17.19
CA GLY A 414 -14.82 -0.79 -17.45
C GLY A 414 -13.95 -0.86 -16.20
N GLY A 415 -14.40 -0.34 -15.07
CA GLY A 415 -13.64 -0.29 -13.83
C GLY A 415 -13.97 -1.43 -12.88
N ILE A 416 -12.95 -2.17 -12.43
CA ILE A 416 -13.07 -3.20 -11.39
C ILE A 416 -11.99 -2.96 -10.33
N ILE A 417 -12.38 -3.03 -9.07
CA ILE A 417 -11.44 -3.19 -7.96
C ILE A 417 -11.46 -4.66 -7.51
N TRP A 418 -10.35 -5.35 -7.71
CA TRP A 418 -10.10 -6.69 -7.18
C TRP A 418 -9.59 -6.51 -5.76
N PHE A 419 -10.46 -6.71 -4.79
CA PHE A 419 -10.24 -6.32 -3.40
C PHE A 419 -10.04 -7.53 -2.50
N GLY A 420 -9.01 -7.49 -1.68
CA GLY A 420 -8.70 -8.48 -0.65
C GLY A 420 -8.48 -7.82 0.70
N VAL A 421 -8.81 -8.54 1.76
CA VAL A 421 -8.61 -8.13 3.15
C VAL A 421 -7.54 -8.98 3.81
N ASP A 422 -6.89 -8.43 4.84
CA ASP A 422 -5.82 -9.10 5.59
C ASP A 422 -4.57 -9.37 4.72
N ASP A 423 -3.70 -10.22 5.16
CA ASP A 423 -2.42 -10.59 4.57
C ASP A 423 -2.54 -11.09 3.12
N THR A 424 -1.81 -10.45 2.21
CA THR A 424 -1.90 -10.70 0.76
C THR A 424 -1.59 -12.14 0.35
N ASN A 425 -0.77 -12.87 1.10
CA ASN A 425 -0.41 -14.26 0.79
C ASN A 425 -1.61 -15.22 0.93
N SER A 426 -2.57 -14.89 1.79
CA SER A 426 -3.78 -15.68 2.04
C SER A 426 -5.08 -14.94 1.73
N THR A 427 -5.02 -13.75 1.13
CA THR A 427 -6.22 -13.05 0.68
C THR A 427 -6.73 -13.60 -0.65
N VAL A 428 -8.01 -13.37 -0.95
CA VAL A 428 -8.63 -13.61 -2.27
C VAL A 428 -9.00 -12.27 -2.88
N TYR A 429 -8.51 -11.99 -4.07
CA TYR A 429 -8.89 -10.80 -4.82
C TYR A 429 -10.28 -10.97 -5.43
N THR A 430 -11.27 -10.44 -4.74
CA THR A 430 -12.69 -10.52 -5.10
C THR A 430 -13.09 -9.34 -5.98
N PRO A 431 -13.77 -9.54 -7.13
CA PRO A 431 -14.09 -8.45 -8.06
C PRO A 431 -15.31 -7.63 -7.60
N PHE A 432 -15.13 -6.30 -7.52
CA PHE A 432 -16.19 -5.32 -7.31
C PHE A 432 -16.14 -4.28 -8.42
N TYR A 433 -17.25 -4.11 -9.15
CA TYR A 433 -17.32 -3.09 -10.20
C TYR A 433 -17.44 -1.68 -9.61
N CYS A 434 -16.87 -0.70 -10.29
CA CYS A 434 -16.86 0.70 -9.82
C CYS A 434 -18.25 1.37 -9.82
N SER A 435 -19.22 0.77 -10.51
CA SER A 435 -20.59 1.27 -10.65
C SER A 435 -21.61 0.65 -9.69
N ILE A 436 -21.19 -0.28 -8.82
CA ILE A 436 -22.13 -0.96 -7.89
C ILE A 436 -22.74 0.04 -6.91
N THR A 437 -23.99 -0.17 -6.53
CA THR A 437 -24.73 0.74 -5.64
C THR A 437 -24.70 0.33 -4.18
N GLU A 438 -24.13 -0.82 -3.86
CA GLU A 438 -23.93 -1.30 -2.50
C GLU A 438 -22.74 -2.26 -2.41
N VAL A 439 -22.16 -2.36 -1.24
CA VAL A 439 -21.10 -3.33 -0.88
C VAL A 439 -21.70 -4.40 0.02
N PRO A 440 -21.39 -5.70 -0.18
CA PRO A 440 -21.91 -6.77 0.67
C PRO A 440 -21.50 -6.56 2.13
N GLU A 441 -22.36 -6.99 3.05
CA GLU A 441 -22.21 -6.75 4.49
C GLU A 441 -20.84 -7.19 5.01
N GLU A 442 -20.32 -8.29 4.49
CA GLU A 442 -19.06 -8.89 4.89
C GLU A 442 -17.85 -7.97 4.67
N PHE A 443 -17.91 -7.11 3.66
CA PHE A 443 -16.84 -6.17 3.30
C PHE A 443 -17.15 -4.72 3.68
N ARG A 444 -18.38 -4.44 4.12
CA ARG A 444 -18.86 -3.07 4.33
C ARG A 444 -18.24 -2.44 5.57
N GLN A 445 -18.01 -1.12 5.49
CA GLN A 445 -17.58 -0.31 6.62
C GLN A 445 -18.51 -0.46 7.83
N GLY A 446 -17.90 -0.54 9.00
CA GLY A 446 -18.60 -0.62 10.27
C GLY A 446 -19.01 -2.04 10.69
N ASN A 447 -18.66 -3.08 9.91
CA ASN A 447 -18.82 -4.48 10.29
C ASN A 447 -17.56 -4.97 11.05
N GLY A 448 -17.46 -4.62 12.32
CA GLY A 448 -16.28 -4.85 13.15
C GLY A 448 -15.22 -3.74 13.01
N ASN A 449 -14.12 -3.88 13.73
CA ASN A 449 -12.92 -3.03 13.66
C ASN A 449 -11.74 -3.76 14.31
N MET A 450 -10.56 -3.12 14.37
CA MET A 450 -9.34 -3.75 14.93
C MET A 450 -9.43 -4.17 16.41
N ILE A 451 -10.41 -3.66 17.15
CA ILE A 451 -10.61 -3.97 18.58
C ILE A 451 -12.00 -4.58 18.88
N SER A 452 -12.80 -4.84 17.85
CA SER A 452 -14.14 -5.43 17.96
C SER A 452 -14.34 -6.52 16.92
N TYR A 453 -14.29 -7.77 17.36
CA TYR A 453 -14.48 -8.94 16.51
C TYR A 453 -15.89 -9.00 15.92
N SER A 454 -15.97 -9.43 14.67
CA SER A 454 -17.23 -9.80 14.00
C SER A 454 -17.01 -11.08 13.21
N ASP A 455 -17.82 -12.10 13.44
CA ASP A 455 -17.73 -13.40 12.77
C ASP A 455 -18.28 -13.38 11.33
N ASN A 456 -18.87 -12.26 10.93
CA ASN A 456 -19.35 -12.03 9.57
C ASN A 456 -18.51 -11.02 8.78
N ALA A 457 -17.53 -10.37 9.40
CA ALA A 457 -16.61 -9.48 8.69
C ALA A 457 -15.54 -10.26 7.95
N ALA A 458 -15.36 -9.96 6.66
CA ALA A 458 -14.34 -10.60 5.82
C ALA A 458 -12.96 -10.54 6.47
N PHE A 459 -12.55 -9.37 6.99
CA PHE A 459 -11.24 -9.21 7.67
C PHE A 459 -11.00 -10.27 8.76
N TRP A 460 -11.93 -10.44 9.69
CA TRP A 460 -11.76 -11.39 10.80
C TRP A 460 -11.81 -12.84 10.33
N VAL A 461 -12.63 -13.15 9.32
CA VAL A 461 -12.70 -14.49 8.73
C VAL A 461 -11.38 -14.85 8.03
N PHE A 462 -10.77 -13.89 7.31
CA PHE A 462 -9.47 -14.08 6.67
C PHE A 462 -8.34 -14.16 7.68
N ASN A 463 -8.32 -13.31 8.70
CA ASN A 463 -7.30 -13.28 9.74
C ASN A 463 -7.26 -14.58 10.57
N ARG A 464 -8.42 -15.23 10.81
CA ARG A 464 -8.47 -16.56 11.44
C ARG A 464 -7.73 -17.62 10.62
N VAL A 465 -7.93 -17.64 9.32
CA VAL A 465 -7.20 -18.55 8.41
C VAL A 465 -5.71 -18.22 8.38
N ALA A 466 -5.36 -16.93 8.37
CA ALA A 466 -3.97 -16.50 8.41
C ALA A 466 -3.22 -16.99 9.67
N HIS A 467 -3.88 -17.08 10.82
CA HIS A 467 -3.27 -17.59 12.06
C HIS A 467 -2.80 -19.02 11.95
N PHE A 468 -3.46 -19.89 11.17
CA PHE A 468 -2.96 -21.24 10.93
C PHE A 468 -1.61 -21.23 10.19
N LYS A 469 -1.46 -20.38 9.16
CA LYS A 469 -0.19 -20.31 8.43
C LYS A 469 0.93 -19.66 9.23
N TYR A 470 0.65 -18.76 10.15
CA TYR A 470 1.66 -18.17 11.04
C TYR A 470 2.27 -19.22 11.98
N LEU A 471 1.51 -20.28 12.32
CA LEU A 471 1.97 -21.37 13.17
C LEU A 471 2.67 -22.49 12.37
N PHE A 472 2.18 -22.81 11.16
CA PHE A 472 2.61 -23.99 10.40
C PHE A 472 2.69 -23.70 8.90
N TYR A 473 3.39 -22.68 8.49
CA TYR A 473 3.35 -22.15 7.12
C TYR A 473 3.44 -23.24 6.05
N ASN A 474 4.55 -24.01 5.99
CA ASN A 474 4.79 -25.00 4.95
C ASN A 474 3.85 -26.23 5.01
N ARG A 475 3.02 -26.34 6.06
CA ARG A 475 2.02 -27.41 6.18
C ARG A 475 0.68 -26.99 5.65
N VAL A 476 0.34 -25.72 5.86
CA VAL A 476 -1.03 -25.19 5.69
C VAL A 476 -1.17 -24.41 4.39
N ILE A 477 -0.09 -23.75 3.92
CA ILE A 477 -0.17 -22.81 2.81
C ILE A 477 -0.72 -23.45 1.52
N GLY A 478 -0.42 -24.73 1.27
CA GLY A 478 -0.92 -25.42 0.08
C GLY A 478 -2.44 -25.57 0.05
N ASP A 479 -3.08 -25.82 1.21
CA ASP A 479 -4.56 -25.90 1.29
C ASP A 479 -5.20 -24.53 1.13
N ILE A 480 -4.58 -23.49 1.71
CA ILE A 480 -5.04 -22.10 1.57
C ILE A 480 -4.96 -21.66 0.11
N GLN A 481 -3.80 -21.82 -0.52
CA GLN A 481 -3.57 -21.42 -1.91
C GLN A 481 -4.44 -22.19 -2.91
N LYS A 482 -4.79 -23.45 -2.60
CA LYS A 482 -5.73 -24.21 -3.42
C LYS A 482 -7.08 -23.52 -3.47
N THR A 483 -7.68 -23.21 -2.33
CA THR A 483 -9.00 -22.53 -2.26
C THR A 483 -8.92 -21.11 -2.84
N GLN A 484 -7.84 -20.39 -2.57
CA GLN A 484 -7.57 -19.06 -3.13
C GLN A 484 -7.58 -19.10 -4.67
N LYS A 485 -6.79 -20.01 -5.26
CA LYS A 485 -6.67 -20.16 -6.72
C LYS A 485 -7.97 -20.62 -7.37
N GLU A 486 -8.73 -21.50 -6.72
CA GLU A 486 -10.05 -21.92 -7.20
C GLU A 486 -10.99 -20.72 -7.35
N LEU A 487 -11.09 -19.88 -6.31
CA LEU A 487 -11.96 -18.68 -6.31
C LEU A 487 -11.50 -17.64 -7.33
N GLU A 488 -10.23 -17.30 -7.34
CA GLU A 488 -9.69 -16.29 -8.27
C GLU A 488 -9.83 -16.73 -9.72
N SER A 489 -9.53 -18.00 -10.03
CA SER A 489 -9.71 -18.54 -11.38
C SER A 489 -11.19 -18.55 -11.82
N GLU A 490 -12.11 -18.84 -10.91
CA GLU A 490 -13.55 -18.78 -11.16
C GLU A 490 -13.97 -17.33 -11.50
N TYR A 491 -13.54 -16.35 -10.71
CA TYR A 491 -13.88 -14.94 -10.94
C TYR A 491 -13.28 -14.39 -12.24
N LEU A 492 -12.05 -14.78 -12.59
CA LEU A 492 -11.42 -14.39 -13.86
C LEU A 492 -12.19 -14.89 -15.09
N VAL A 493 -12.85 -16.03 -14.98
CA VAL A 493 -13.72 -16.55 -16.04
C VAL A 493 -15.07 -15.83 -16.03
N GLN A 494 -15.71 -15.70 -14.86
CA GLN A 494 -17.06 -15.12 -14.73
C GLN A 494 -17.10 -13.66 -15.16
N VAL A 495 -16.10 -12.85 -14.83
CA VAL A 495 -16.03 -11.42 -15.20
C VAL A 495 -16.20 -11.20 -16.70
N LYS A 496 -15.66 -12.09 -17.54
CA LYS A 496 -15.80 -11.97 -19.01
C LYS A 496 -17.25 -12.10 -19.49
N ASP A 497 -18.01 -13.01 -18.89
CA ASP A 497 -19.42 -13.22 -19.23
C ASP A 497 -20.29 -12.11 -18.61
N VAL A 498 -19.93 -11.66 -17.41
CA VAL A 498 -20.59 -10.53 -16.71
C VAL A 498 -20.41 -9.24 -17.49
N ASP A 499 -19.21 -8.91 -17.94
CA ASP A 499 -18.93 -7.74 -18.79
C ASP A 499 -19.82 -7.74 -20.03
N LYS A 500 -19.83 -8.85 -20.76
CA LYS A 500 -20.65 -8.99 -21.97
C LYS A 500 -22.13 -8.76 -21.68
N LYS A 501 -22.64 -9.39 -20.61
CA LYS A 501 -24.05 -9.26 -20.25
C LYS A 501 -24.42 -7.85 -19.77
N ALA A 502 -23.52 -7.21 -18.99
CA ALA A 502 -23.72 -5.84 -18.54
C ALA A 502 -23.75 -4.84 -19.71
N VAL A 503 -22.85 -5.00 -20.71
CA VAL A 503 -22.86 -4.19 -21.94
C VAL A 503 -24.14 -4.40 -22.74
N GLU A 504 -24.65 -5.64 -22.84
CA GLU A 504 -25.96 -5.91 -23.48
C GLU A 504 -27.10 -5.18 -22.75
N LEU A 505 -27.11 -5.20 -21.41
CA LEU A 505 -28.12 -4.53 -20.59
C LEU A 505 -28.04 -3.01 -20.72
N LEU A 506 -26.85 -2.42 -20.79
CA LEU A 506 -26.67 -0.96 -20.99
C LEU A 506 -27.35 -0.46 -22.26
N ASN A 507 -27.50 -1.28 -23.30
CA ASN A 507 -28.22 -0.89 -24.52
C ASN A 507 -29.73 -0.71 -24.30
N THR A 508 -30.27 -1.21 -23.17
CA THR A 508 -31.71 -1.15 -22.87
C THR A 508 -32.01 -0.35 -21.60
N SER A 509 -31.24 -0.56 -20.54
CA SER A 509 -31.40 0.14 -19.25
C SER A 509 -30.06 0.18 -18.51
N LYS A 510 -29.62 1.40 -18.18
CA LYS A 510 -28.44 1.62 -17.34
C LYS A 510 -28.68 1.07 -15.92
N GLU A 511 -29.86 1.26 -15.40
CA GLU A 511 -30.27 0.80 -14.06
C GLU A 511 -30.21 -0.72 -13.95
N ASP A 512 -30.69 -1.46 -14.96
CA ASP A 512 -30.65 -2.93 -14.96
C ASP A 512 -29.20 -3.44 -15.07
N ALA A 513 -28.36 -2.79 -15.85
CA ALA A 513 -26.94 -3.13 -15.95
C ALA A 513 -26.22 -2.95 -14.60
N ILE A 514 -26.42 -1.81 -13.95
CA ILE A 514 -25.83 -1.52 -12.63
C ILE A 514 -26.36 -2.50 -11.57
N ALA A 515 -27.65 -2.77 -11.55
CA ALA A 515 -28.26 -3.76 -10.64
C ALA A 515 -27.66 -5.16 -10.86
N TYR A 516 -27.42 -5.55 -12.10
CA TYR A 516 -26.77 -6.82 -12.45
C TYR A 516 -25.32 -6.89 -11.93
N LEU A 517 -24.52 -5.83 -12.15
CA LEU A 517 -23.15 -5.73 -11.66
C LEU A 517 -23.09 -5.69 -10.12
N THR A 518 -24.03 -5.00 -9.47
CA THR A 518 -24.14 -4.96 -8.00
C THR A 518 -24.42 -6.34 -7.44
N ASN A 519 -25.38 -7.07 -8.04
CA ASN A 519 -25.72 -8.43 -7.61
C ASN A 519 -24.54 -9.39 -7.78
N PHE A 520 -23.84 -9.35 -8.93
CA PHE A 520 -22.65 -10.16 -9.16
C PHE A 520 -21.55 -9.87 -8.11
N SER A 521 -21.21 -8.60 -7.88
CA SER A 521 -20.19 -8.20 -6.92
C SER A 521 -20.57 -8.63 -5.49
N SER A 522 -21.83 -8.45 -5.09
CA SER A 522 -22.32 -8.87 -3.78
C SER A 522 -22.26 -10.39 -3.61
N GLN A 523 -22.70 -11.16 -4.61
CA GLN A 523 -22.61 -12.62 -4.59
C GLN A 523 -21.17 -13.13 -4.55
N SER A 524 -20.25 -12.49 -5.28
CA SER A 524 -18.83 -12.81 -5.26
C SER A 524 -18.24 -12.60 -3.86
N GLY A 525 -18.54 -11.47 -3.22
CA GLY A 525 -18.10 -11.19 -1.85
C GLY A 525 -18.63 -12.20 -0.84
N GLN A 526 -19.92 -12.49 -0.88
CA GLN A 526 -20.57 -13.49 -0.01
C GLN A 526 -20.00 -14.90 -0.23
N ASN A 527 -19.80 -15.31 -1.49
CA ASN A 527 -19.20 -16.59 -1.83
C ASN A 527 -17.77 -16.71 -1.30
N THR A 528 -16.96 -15.66 -1.46
CA THR A 528 -15.59 -15.61 -0.96
C THR A 528 -15.56 -15.85 0.56
N VAL A 529 -16.35 -15.11 1.33
CA VAL A 529 -16.37 -15.24 2.80
C VAL A 529 -16.93 -16.61 3.23
N ARG A 530 -17.97 -17.11 2.59
CA ARG A 530 -18.51 -18.45 2.85
C ARG A 530 -17.46 -19.55 2.64
N ARG A 531 -16.77 -19.53 1.50
CA ARG A 531 -15.71 -20.51 1.16
C ARG A 531 -14.52 -20.40 2.13
N TRP A 532 -14.23 -19.21 2.60
CA TRP A 532 -13.14 -18.99 3.57
C TRP A 532 -13.50 -19.48 4.99
N LYS A 533 -14.76 -19.36 5.40
CA LYS A 533 -15.27 -19.99 6.65
C LYS A 533 -15.22 -21.52 6.56
N GLU A 534 -15.55 -22.10 5.40
CA GLU A 534 -15.42 -23.54 5.16
C GLU A 534 -13.96 -23.98 5.25
N LEU A 535 -13.03 -23.20 4.70
CA LEU A 535 -11.60 -23.45 4.79
C LEU A 535 -11.10 -23.35 6.25
N ASP A 536 -11.50 -22.34 7.02
CA ASP A 536 -11.17 -22.21 8.46
C ASP A 536 -11.55 -23.50 9.23
N ASN A 537 -12.77 -23.97 9.06
CA ASN A 537 -13.24 -25.21 9.67
C ASN A 537 -12.43 -26.44 9.20
N PHE A 538 -12.12 -26.52 7.93
CA PHE A 538 -11.31 -27.61 7.36
C PHE A 538 -9.90 -27.61 7.96
N LEU A 539 -9.24 -26.46 8.03
CA LEU A 539 -7.90 -26.32 8.59
C LEU A 539 -7.86 -26.68 10.08
N LEU A 540 -8.86 -26.24 10.84
CA LEU A 540 -8.98 -26.59 12.26
C LEU A 540 -9.06 -28.11 12.46
N VAL A 541 -9.86 -28.80 11.66
CA VAL A 541 -10.00 -30.25 11.74
C VAL A 541 -8.72 -30.96 11.27
N LYS A 542 -8.14 -30.53 10.15
CA LYS A 542 -6.98 -31.20 9.52
C LYS A 542 -5.73 -31.11 10.37
N TYR A 543 -5.48 -29.94 10.99
CA TYR A 543 -4.23 -29.62 11.70
C TYR A 543 -4.40 -29.58 13.23
N LEU A 544 -5.48 -30.20 13.74
CA LEU A 544 -5.75 -30.26 15.18
C LEU A 544 -4.55 -30.86 15.93
N ASP A 545 -4.16 -30.20 17.04
CA ASP A 545 -3.06 -30.61 17.92
C ASP A 545 -1.71 -30.79 17.20
N SER A 546 -1.45 -29.98 16.18
CA SER A 546 -0.21 -30.01 15.38
C SER A 546 0.05 -31.34 14.63
N ASN A 547 -0.96 -32.18 14.51
CA ASN A 547 -0.93 -33.39 13.72
C ASN A 547 -1.69 -33.18 12.41
N ILE A 548 -1.36 -33.97 11.37
CA ILE A 548 -2.03 -33.89 10.07
C ILE A 548 -2.97 -35.07 9.91
N LYS A 549 -4.30 -34.83 9.94
CA LYS A 549 -5.26 -35.85 9.58
C LYS A 549 -5.13 -36.24 8.10
N GLN A 550 -5.15 -37.53 7.84
CA GLN A 550 -5.03 -38.07 6.50
C GLN A 550 -6.36 -37.85 5.74
N GLU A 551 -6.24 -37.47 4.48
CA GLU A 551 -7.37 -37.26 3.58
C GLU A 551 -7.15 -37.95 2.24
N GLU A 552 -8.24 -38.32 1.60
CA GLU A 552 -8.29 -38.84 0.24
C GLU A 552 -9.51 -38.27 -0.46
N ASN A 553 -9.33 -37.71 -1.67
CA ASN A 553 -10.38 -37.11 -2.46
C ASN A 553 -11.22 -36.05 -1.69
N GLY A 554 -10.57 -35.23 -0.86
CA GLY A 554 -11.22 -34.16 -0.08
C GLY A 554 -12.03 -34.63 1.12
N LYS A 555 -11.87 -35.88 1.53
CA LYS A 555 -12.51 -36.46 2.74
C LYS A 555 -11.47 -37.00 3.69
N PHE A 556 -11.67 -36.77 4.97
CA PHE A 556 -10.81 -37.37 5.99
C PHE A 556 -11.01 -38.90 6.01
N ILE A 557 -9.90 -39.62 6.08
CA ILE A 557 -9.90 -41.08 6.15
C ILE A 557 -10.32 -41.51 7.55
N ASP A 558 -11.35 -42.35 7.64
CA ASP A 558 -11.74 -43.03 8.88
C ASP A 558 -11.49 -44.55 8.80
N ASN A 559 -11.66 -45.22 9.91
CA ASN A 559 -11.46 -46.66 10.04
C ASN A 559 -12.72 -47.49 9.66
N GLY A 560 -13.71 -46.87 9.05
CA GLY A 560 -15.00 -47.49 8.73
C GLY A 560 -16.02 -47.53 9.88
N HIS A 561 -15.64 -47.01 11.07
CA HIS A 561 -16.46 -46.98 12.27
C HIS A 561 -16.61 -45.55 12.85
N GLY A 562 -16.32 -44.51 12.06
CA GLY A 562 -16.43 -43.13 12.47
C GLY A 562 -15.25 -42.56 13.29
N TYR A 563 -14.15 -43.31 13.42
CA TYR A 563 -12.92 -42.82 14.03
C TYR A 563 -11.89 -42.47 12.94
N PRO A 564 -11.16 -41.35 13.08
CA PRO A 564 -10.17 -40.95 12.08
C PRO A 564 -9.02 -41.99 12.02
N ALA A 565 -8.46 -42.18 10.85
CA ALA A 565 -7.17 -42.85 10.70
C ALA A 565 -6.11 -42.12 11.55
N LYS A 566 -5.09 -42.88 12.02
CA LYS A 566 -4.01 -42.29 12.85
C LYS A 566 -3.37 -41.11 12.10
N PRO A 567 -3.34 -39.89 12.68
CA PRO A 567 -2.76 -38.74 12.03
C PRO A 567 -1.25 -38.87 11.85
N LYS A 568 -0.70 -38.15 10.87
CA LYS A 568 0.75 -38.07 10.68
C LYS A 568 1.34 -37.09 11.69
N GLN A 569 2.37 -37.53 12.39
CA GLN A 569 3.28 -36.69 13.17
C GLN A 569 4.46 -36.32 12.27
N VAL A 570 4.56 -35.09 11.84
CA VAL A 570 5.52 -34.69 10.79
C VAL A 570 6.89 -34.33 11.36
N GLY A 571 6.96 -33.84 12.60
CA GLY A 571 8.19 -33.41 13.24
C GLY A 571 8.87 -32.22 12.56
N TYR A 572 10.12 -31.97 12.90
CA TYR A 572 10.94 -30.90 12.33
C TYR A 572 11.56 -31.32 10.99
N PRO A 573 11.84 -30.37 10.07
CA PRO A 573 12.71 -30.62 8.92
C PRO A 573 14.16 -30.89 9.38
N ASP A 574 14.94 -31.53 8.53
CA ASP A 574 16.30 -31.97 8.92
C ASP A 574 17.23 -30.79 9.29
N SER A 575 17.08 -29.65 8.63
CA SER A 575 17.82 -28.43 8.97
C SER A 575 17.56 -27.98 10.42
N TRP A 576 16.29 -28.02 10.84
CA TRP A 576 15.92 -27.64 12.20
C TRP A 576 16.31 -28.71 13.26
N LYS A 577 16.25 -29.98 12.90
CA LYS A 577 16.77 -31.06 13.77
C LYS A 577 18.24 -30.85 14.11
N LYS A 578 19.06 -30.43 13.12
CA LYS A 578 20.47 -30.11 13.34
C LYS A 578 20.59 -28.94 14.34
N HIS A 579 19.84 -27.89 14.16
CA HIS A 579 19.84 -26.74 15.07
C HIS A 579 19.45 -27.11 16.50
N VAL A 580 18.38 -27.88 16.67
CA VAL A 580 17.93 -28.37 17.99
C VAL A 580 19.02 -29.26 18.65
N VAL A 581 19.70 -30.09 17.86
CA VAL A 581 20.78 -30.95 18.39
C VAL A 581 22.01 -30.12 18.80
N GLU A 582 22.32 -29.05 18.09
CA GLU A 582 23.43 -28.15 18.43
C GLU A 582 23.14 -27.39 19.75
N GLU A 583 21.89 -26.97 19.98
CA GLU A 583 21.48 -26.26 21.21
C GLU A 583 21.27 -27.22 22.40
N ASP A 584 20.46 -28.27 22.24
CA ASP A 584 19.94 -29.09 23.34
C ASP A 584 20.38 -30.58 23.27
N GLY A 585 21.24 -30.95 22.34
CA GLY A 585 21.44 -32.31 21.85
C GLY A 585 21.65 -33.40 22.92
N GLU A 586 22.47 -33.17 23.94
CA GLU A 586 22.79 -34.20 24.93
C GLU A 586 21.58 -34.55 25.82
N GLN A 587 20.77 -33.59 26.21
CA GLN A 587 19.57 -33.86 27.01
C GLN A 587 18.44 -34.53 26.21
N LEU A 588 18.44 -34.36 24.87
CA LEU A 588 17.44 -34.96 23.99
C LEU A 588 17.87 -36.29 23.37
N ARG A 589 19.09 -36.76 23.64
CA ARG A 589 19.61 -38.02 23.07
C ARG A 589 18.82 -39.21 23.60
N ALA A 590 18.21 -39.97 22.69
CA ALA A 590 17.64 -41.28 23.03
C ALA A 590 18.76 -42.27 23.41
N ARG A 591 18.69 -42.84 24.60
CA ARG A 591 19.65 -43.82 25.14
C ARG A 591 19.14 -45.24 24.95
#